data_a4adffa563f165958c08ee2ed8721b99
#
_entry.id   a4adffa563f165958c08ee2ed8721b99
#
_cell.length_a   1.000
_cell.length_b   1.000
_cell.length_c   1.000
_cell.angle_alpha   90.00
_cell.angle_beta   90.00
_cell.angle_gamma   90.00
#
_symmetry.space_group_name_H-M   'P 1'
#
loop_
_entity.id
_entity.type
_entity.pdbx_description
1 polymer ?
#
loop_
_entity_poly.entity_id
_entity_poly.type
_entity_poly.pdbx_seq_one_letter_code
_entity_poly.pdbx_strand_id
1 'polypeptide(L)'
;AKTKFILYGAYPNESLWRVNSTYLLGTILLVWVMIDRLPYRKLVGAVLLTIYPIFATVMLTGGGFGLSQFSVGVNTIVGLALISLGRAGKMGWITGPLLDLSKMAGVAGWFFIFFAAALVSVGVDFDLPKVDTRDWGGLLITLVVATTAIVVSLPLGILLALGRRSNLPVARTLSIIFIEFWRGVPLITVLFMASVMIPLFMPEGVNFASLLRALIGVTLWQ
;
A
#
# COMPACT_ATOMS: atom_id res chain seq x y z
N ALA A 1 -27.73 -8.58 16.22
CA ALA A 1 -27.71 -7.27 15.54
C ALA A 1 -26.34 -6.56 15.64
N LYS A 2 -25.73 -6.42 16.83
CA LYS A 2 -24.45 -5.70 17.02
C LYS A 2 -23.26 -6.33 16.28
N THR A 3 -23.15 -7.66 16.28
CA THR A 3 -22.06 -8.39 15.61
C THR A 3 -22.10 -8.22 14.09
N LYS A 4 -23.29 -8.22 13.49
CA LYS A 4 -23.47 -7.99 12.06
C LYS A 4 -23.00 -6.58 11.68
N PHE A 5 -23.30 -5.58 12.50
CA PHE A 5 -22.89 -4.20 12.25
C PHE A 5 -21.35 -4.02 12.35
N ILE A 6 -20.69 -4.69 13.29
CA ILE A 6 -19.22 -4.64 13.43
C ILE A 6 -18.53 -5.30 12.23
N LEU A 7 -19.03 -6.45 11.77
CA LEU A 7 -18.45 -7.22 10.67
C LEU A 7 -18.72 -6.58 9.30
N TYR A 8 -19.98 -6.20 9.06
CA TYR A 8 -20.42 -5.81 7.73
C TYR A 8 -20.82 -4.34 7.61
N GLY A 9 -21.08 -3.63 8.73
CA GLY A 9 -21.60 -2.25 8.69
C GLY A 9 -22.95 -2.14 8.02
N ALA A 10 -23.07 -1.20 7.09
CA ALA A 10 -24.21 -0.97 6.22
C ALA A 10 -24.08 -1.63 4.83
N TYR A 11 -23.15 -2.59 4.68
CA TYR A 11 -22.89 -3.26 3.40
C TYR A 11 -24.14 -3.93 2.83
N PRO A 12 -24.43 -3.80 1.51
CA PRO A 12 -25.62 -4.37 0.88
C PRO A 12 -25.71 -5.89 1.09
N ASN A 13 -26.89 -6.37 1.49
CA ASN A 13 -27.10 -7.79 1.80
C ASN A 13 -26.82 -8.71 0.62
N GLU A 14 -27.13 -8.31 -0.59
CA GLU A 14 -26.90 -9.06 -1.84
C GLU A 14 -25.40 -9.27 -2.13
N SER A 15 -24.56 -8.37 -1.64
CA SER A 15 -23.11 -8.39 -1.88
C SER A 15 -22.30 -8.91 -0.70
N LEU A 16 -22.92 -9.39 0.38
CA LEU A 16 -22.21 -9.90 1.57
C LEU A 16 -21.28 -11.09 1.26
N TRP A 17 -21.58 -11.86 0.22
CA TRP A 17 -20.71 -12.95 -0.22
C TRP A 17 -19.29 -12.47 -0.58
N ARG A 18 -19.15 -11.24 -1.06
CA ARG A 18 -17.85 -10.62 -1.40
C ARG A 18 -17.01 -10.37 -0.15
N VAL A 19 -17.65 -9.87 0.91
CA VAL A 19 -17.02 -9.65 2.22
C VAL A 19 -16.60 -11.00 2.82
N ASN A 20 -17.50 -11.99 2.78
CA ASN A 20 -17.23 -13.33 3.30
C ASN A 20 -16.09 -14.03 2.56
N SER A 21 -16.07 -13.95 1.22
CA SER A 21 -14.99 -14.54 0.41
C SER A 21 -13.65 -13.86 0.70
N THR A 22 -13.63 -12.55 0.90
CA THR A 22 -12.42 -11.80 1.27
C THR A 22 -11.93 -12.24 2.66
N TYR A 23 -12.78 -12.31 3.66
CA TYR A 23 -12.40 -12.78 5.00
C TYR A 23 -11.92 -14.24 4.98
N LEU A 24 -12.63 -15.13 4.27
CA LEU A 24 -12.27 -16.55 4.17
C LEU A 24 -10.90 -16.71 3.53
N LEU A 25 -10.67 -16.07 2.37
CA LEU A 25 -9.40 -16.15 1.66
C LEU A 25 -8.26 -15.57 2.51
N GLY A 26 -8.45 -14.41 3.12
CA GLY A 26 -7.46 -13.79 3.99
C GLY A 26 -7.11 -14.65 5.19
N THR A 27 -8.12 -15.27 5.83
CA THR A 27 -7.92 -16.18 6.95
C THR A 27 -7.15 -17.43 6.53
N ILE A 28 -7.52 -18.04 5.38
CA ILE A 28 -6.82 -19.23 4.85
C ILE A 28 -5.36 -18.90 4.57
N LEU A 29 -5.07 -17.80 3.88
CA LEU A 29 -3.70 -17.39 3.57
C LEU A 29 -2.89 -17.09 4.83
N LEU A 30 -3.49 -16.41 5.81
CA LEU A 30 -2.85 -16.09 7.07
C LEU A 30 -2.53 -17.35 7.89
N VAL A 31 -3.50 -18.27 8.04
CA VAL A 31 -3.30 -19.56 8.72
C VAL A 31 -2.23 -20.37 8.01
N TRP A 32 -2.21 -20.38 6.67
CA TRP A 32 -1.18 -21.07 5.90
C TRP A 32 0.23 -20.55 6.22
N VAL A 33 0.39 -19.25 6.28
CA VAL A 33 1.67 -18.61 6.63
C VAL A 33 2.08 -18.88 8.07
N MET A 34 1.13 -19.03 8.99
CA MET A 34 1.42 -19.32 10.42
C MET A 34 1.86 -20.77 10.69
N ILE A 35 1.46 -21.71 9.85
CA ILE A 35 1.79 -23.14 10.05
C ILE A 35 3.12 -23.45 9.38
N ASP A 36 4.16 -23.71 10.19
CA ASP A 36 5.54 -24.00 9.72
C ASP A 36 5.66 -25.25 8.83
N ARG A 37 4.74 -26.20 8.95
CA ARG A 37 4.79 -27.48 8.24
C ARG A 37 4.28 -27.40 6.78
N LEU A 38 3.61 -26.30 6.40
CA LEU A 38 3.02 -26.18 5.06
C LEU A 38 4.05 -25.79 4.01
N PRO A 39 3.96 -26.39 2.79
CA PRO A 39 4.87 -26.06 1.70
C PRO A 39 4.63 -24.64 1.19
N TYR A 40 5.65 -24.07 0.51
CA TYR A 40 5.58 -22.75 -0.15
C TYR A 40 5.18 -21.58 0.74
N ARG A 41 5.40 -21.65 2.06
CA ARG A 41 5.03 -20.62 3.05
C ARG A 41 5.51 -19.22 2.66
N LYS A 42 6.75 -19.09 2.17
CA LYS A 42 7.31 -17.78 1.74
C LYS A 42 6.55 -17.20 0.53
N LEU A 43 6.15 -18.05 -0.41
CA LEU A 43 5.39 -17.65 -1.57
C LEU A 43 3.96 -17.24 -1.18
N VAL A 44 3.31 -18.01 -0.31
CA VAL A 44 1.97 -17.66 0.21
C VAL A 44 2.03 -16.36 1.02
N GLY A 45 3.08 -16.15 1.81
CA GLY A 45 3.31 -14.88 2.50
C GLY A 45 3.48 -13.70 1.55
N ALA A 46 4.20 -13.89 0.45
CA ALA A 46 4.33 -12.88 -0.59
C ALA A 46 2.96 -12.60 -1.27
N VAL A 47 2.18 -13.62 -1.58
CA VAL A 47 0.82 -13.46 -2.14
C VAL A 47 -0.11 -12.73 -1.17
N LEU A 48 -0.05 -13.06 0.13
CA LEU A 48 -0.84 -12.39 1.16
C LEU A 48 -0.49 -10.90 1.26
N LEU A 49 0.77 -10.54 1.13
CA LEU A 49 1.21 -9.14 1.26
C LEU A 49 1.10 -8.34 -0.05
N THR A 50 1.05 -8.98 -1.21
CA THR A 50 1.05 -8.28 -2.51
C THR A 50 -0.28 -8.41 -3.25
N ILE A 51 -0.71 -9.61 -3.57
CA ILE A 51 -1.87 -9.87 -4.42
C ILE A 51 -3.17 -9.74 -3.62
N TYR A 52 -3.19 -10.26 -2.39
CA TYR A 52 -4.41 -10.27 -1.58
C TYR A 52 -4.98 -8.86 -1.29
N PRO A 53 -4.21 -7.81 -0.94
CA PRO A 53 -4.76 -6.48 -0.72
C PRO A 53 -5.41 -5.89 -1.97
N ILE A 54 -4.83 -6.16 -3.16
CA ILE A 54 -5.40 -5.72 -4.44
C ILE A 54 -6.73 -6.43 -4.68
N PHE A 55 -6.75 -7.76 -4.53
CA PHE A 55 -7.97 -8.57 -4.65
C PHE A 55 -9.05 -8.10 -3.66
N ALA A 56 -8.69 -7.91 -2.40
CA ALA A 56 -9.60 -7.45 -1.36
C ALA A 56 -10.20 -6.08 -1.70
N THR A 57 -9.38 -5.14 -2.18
CA THR A 57 -9.85 -3.81 -2.58
C THR A 57 -10.87 -3.90 -3.71
N VAL A 58 -10.57 -4.65 -4.78
CA VAL A 58 -11.49 -4.83 -5.91
C VAL A 58 -12.80 -5.48 -5.48
N MET A 59 -12.71 -6.57 -4.71
CA MET A 59 -13.90 -7.28 -4.23
C MET A 59 -14.79 -6.42 -3.32
N LEU A 60 -14.20 -5.62 -2.44
CA LEU A 60 -14.94 -4.85 -1.47
C LEU A 60 -15.56 -3.58 -2.03
N THR A 61 -14.89 -2.93 -2.98
CA THR A 61 -15.35 -1.67 -3.58
C THR A 61 -16.15 -1.86 -4.86
N GLY A 62 -15.95 -2.99 -5.56
CA GLY A 62 -16.51 -3.26 -6.89
C GLY A 62 -15.61 -2.87 -8.04
N GLY A 63 -14.41 -2.34 -7.79
CA GLY A 63 -13.50 -1.86 -8.84
C GLY A 63 -14.00 -0.59 -9.53
N GLY A 64 -13.52 -0.35 -10.75
CA GLY A 64 -13.98 0.75 -11.59
C GLY A 64 -13.67 2.15 -11.03
N PHE A 65 -12.58 2.30 -10.26
CA PHE A 65 -12.08 3.61 -9.90
C PHE A 65 -11.58 4.30 -11.18
N GLY A 66 -12.13 5.48 -11.49
CA GLY A 66 -11.70 6.30 -12.63
C GLY A 66 -10.25 6.75 -12.47
N LEU A 67 -9.32 5.86 -12.73
CA LEU A 67 -7.90 6.15 -12.62
C LEU A 67 -7.45 6.89 -13.87
N SER A 68 -6.74 7.98 -13.65
CA SER A 68 -6.07 8.69 -14.73
C SER A 68 -5.05 7.75 -15.39
N GLN A 69 -5.20 7.47 -16.67
CA GLN A 69 -4.20 6.73 -17.48
C GLN A 69 -2.81 7.38 -17.35
N PHE A 70 -2.78 8.69 -17.12
CA PHE A 70 -1.58 9.44 -16.83
C PHE A 70 -0.86 8.94 -15.57
N SER A 71 -1.57 8.69 -14.46
CA SER A 71 -0.95 8.18 -13.21
C SER A 71 -0.31 6.81 -13.41
N VAL A 72 -0.99 5.92 -14.13
CA VAL A 72 -0.46 4.58 -14.44
C VAL A 72 0.77 4.70 -15.34
N GLY A 73 0.71 5.53 -16.37
CA GLY A 73 1.83 5.77 -17.30
C GLY A 73 3.06 6.32 -16.58
N VAL A 74 2.89 7.36 -15.76
CA VAL A 74 3.99 7.95 -14.99
C VAL A 74 4.64 6.93 -14.05
N ASN A 75 3.85 6.18 -13.27
CA ASN A 75 4.39 5.17 -12.36
C ASN A 75 5.15 4.06 -13.10
N THR A 76 4.65 3.64 -14.26
CA THR A 76 5.32 2.63 -15.10
C THR A 76 6.65 3.14 -15.65
N ILE A 77 6.68 4.35 -16.22
CA ILE A 77 7.89 4.96 -16.77
C ILE A 77 8.93 5.18 -15.68
N VAL A 78 8.53 5.77 -14.56
CA VAL A 78 9.44 6.00 -13.41
C VAL A 78 9.97 4.66 -12.88
N GLY A 79 9.12 3.67 -12.73
CA GLY A 79 9.51 2.33 -12.29
C GLY A 79 10.54 1.67 -13.20
N LEU A 80 10.33 1.71 -14.52
CA LEU A 80 11.27 1.16 -15.50
C LEU A 80 12.60 1.91 -15.52
N ALA A 81 12.58 3.24 -15.43
CA ALA A 81 13.78 4.06 -15.34
C ALA A 81 14.60 3.72 -14.09
N LEU A 82 13.96 3.59 -12.93
CA LEU A 82 14.64 3.23 -11.68
C LEU A 82 15.18 1.79 -11.69
N ILE A 83 14.48 0.83 -12.29
CA ILE A 83 14.97 -0.54 -12.47
C ILE A 83 16.19 -0.56 -13.39
N SER A 84 16.19 0.22 -14.47
CA SER A 84 17.32 0.31 -15.39
C SER A 84 18.57 0.87 -14.69
N LEU A 85 18.42 1.90 -13.85
CA LEU A 85 19.48 2.42 -13.00
C LEU A 85 20.02 1.35 -12.02
N GLY A 86 19.13 0.60 -11.37
CA GLY A 86 19.52 -0.51 -10.48
C GLY A 86 20.28 -1.61 -11.21
N ARG A 87 19.89 -1.93 -12.45
CA ARG A 87 20.61 -2.90 -13.30
C ARG A 87 21.99 -2.37 -13.74
N ALA A 88 22.10 -1.10 -14.10
CA ALA A 88 23.37 -0.47 -14.46
C ALA A 88 24.39 -0.55 -13.32
N GLY A 89 23.94 -0.39 -12.07
CA GLY A 89 24.80 -0.61 -10.90
C GLY A 89 25.26 -2.06 -10.75
N LYS A 90 24.38 -3.05 -11.00
CA LYS A 90 24.75 -4.47 -10.97
C LYS A 90 25.70 -4.88 -12.10
N MET A 91 25.64 -4.24 -13.26
CA MET A 91 26.50 -4.46 -14.42
C MET A 91 27.88 -3.77 -14.28
N GLY A 92 28.10 -3.04 -13.18
CA GLY A 92 29.38 -2.36 -12.94
C GLY A 92 29.54 -1.03 -13.71
N TRP A 93 28.50 -0.54 -14.35
CA TRP A 93 28.52 0.76 -15.05
C TRP A 93 28.51 1.95 -14.06
N ILE A 94 28.03 1.70 -12.84
CA ILE A 94 27.99 2.69 -11.77
C ILE A 94 28.86 2.16 -10.63
N THR A 95 29.91 2.92 -10.28
CA THR A 95 30.86 2.56 -9.23
C THR A 95 30.95 3.67 -8.18
N GLY A 96 31.58 3.37 -7.06
CA GLY A 96 31.76 4.34 -5.97
C GLY A 96 30.46 4.58 -5.18
N PRO A 97 30.30 5.76 -4.59
CA PRO A 97 29.18 6.07 -3.69
C PRO A 97 27.80 6.00 -4.39
N LEU A 98 27.76 6.12 -5.72
CA LEU A 98 26.52 6.02 -6.50
C LEU A 98 26.00 4.58 -6.61
N LEU A 99 26.82 3.57 -6.29
CA LEU A 99 26.38 2.17 -6.31
C LEU A 99 25.26 1.90 -5.31
N ASP A 100 25.31 2.47 -4.12
CA ASP A 100 24.26 2.29 -3.13
C ASP A 100 22.96 2.99 -3.55
N LEU A 101 23.09 4.16 -4.20
CA LEU A 101 21.92 4.84 -4.81
C LEU A 101 21.27 3.99 -5.91
N SER A 102 22.08 3.30 -6.74
CA SER A 102 21.55 2.42 -7.79
C SER A 102 20.80 1.21 -7.22
N LYS A 103 21.26 0.65 -6.11
CA LYS A 103 20.55 -0.44 -5.41
C LYS A 103 19.20 0.03 -4.88
N MET A 104 19.18 1.21 -4.24
CA MET A 104 17.93 1.84 -3.77
C MET A 104 16.98 2.13 -4.93
N ALA A 105 17.49 2.67 -6.03
CA ALA A 105 16.71 2.93 -7.23
C ALA A 105 16.09 1.65 -7.78
N GLY A 106 16.81 0.54 -7.81
CA GLY A 106 16.31 -0.75 -8.26
C GLY A 106 15.14 -1.26 -7.40
N VAL A 107 15.21 -1.15 -6.08
CA VAL A 107 14.10 -1.52 -5.15
C VAL A 107 12.92 -0.58 -5.34
N ALA A 108 13.15 0.72 -5.40
CA ALA A 108 12.10 1.72 -5.64
C ALA A 108 11.39 1.46 -6.98
N GLY A 109 12.13 1.12 -8.03
CA GLY A 109 11.56 0.84 -9.34
C GLY A 109 10.58 -0.33 -9.33
N TRP A 110 10.90 -1.41 -8.63
CA TRP A 110 9.97 -2.53 -8.45
C TRP A 110 8.72 -2.13 -7.68
N PHE A 111 8.86 -1.26 -6.67
CA PHE A 111 7.72 -0.72 -5.95
C PHE A 111 6.79 0.09 -6.86
N PHE A 112 7.34 0.96 -7.72
CA PHE A 112 6.53 1.75 -8.67
C PHE A 112 5.81 0.87 -9.70
N ILE A 113 6.47 -0.19 -10.21
CA ILE A 113 5.82 -1.14 -11.13
C ILE A 113 4.70 -1.91 -10.43
N PHE A 114 4.94 -2.39 -9.21
CA PHE A 114 3.90 -3.06 -8.42
C PHE A 114 2.71 -2.13 -8.16
N PHE A 115 2.98 -0.89 -7.80
CA PHE A 115 1.94 0.12 -7.56
C PHE A 115 1.16 0.46 -8.83
N ALA A 116 1.82 0.56 -9.99
CA ALA A 116 1.15 0.74 -11.27
C ALA A 116 0.24 -0.45 -11.60
N ALA A 117 0.70 -1.68 -11.39
CA ALA A 117 -0.11 -2.88 -11.60
C ALA A 117 -1.33 -2.94 -10.66
N ALA A 118 -1.15 -2.54 -9.39
CA ALA A 118 -2.24 -2.42 -8.43
C ALA A 118 -3.29 -1.39 -8.87
N LEU A 119 -2.84 -0.22 -9.33
CA LEU A 119 -3.73 0.81 -9.88
C LEU A 119 -4.53 0.27 -11.07
N VAL A 120 -3.88 -0.38 -12.04
CA VAL A 120 -4.58 -0.97 -13.20
C VAL A 120 -5.65 -1.96 -12.72
N SER A 121 -5.30 -2.87 -11.81
CA SER A 121 -6.22 -3.90 -11.31
C SER A 121 -7.45 -3.29 -10.63
N VAL A 122 -7.27 -2.23 -9.85
CA VAL A 122 -8.37 -1.53 -9.17
C VAL A 122 -9.19 -0.67 -10.13
N GLY A 123 -8.58 -0.20 -11.22
CA GLY A 123 -9.24 0.61 -12.26
C GLY A 123 -10.11 -0.19 -13.24
N VAL A 124 -9.89 -1.51 -13.35
CA VAL A 124 -10.72 -2.36 -14.21
C VAL A 124 -12.14 -2.41 -13.65
N ASP A 125 -13.12 -2.25 -14.54
CA ASP A 125 -14.53 -2.44 -14.19
C ASP A 125 -14.89 -3.92 -14.34
N PHE A 126 -15.23 -4.56 -13.22
CA PHE A 126 -15.60 -5.97 -13.16
C PHE A 126 -17.12 -6.16 -13.18
N ASP A 127 -17.89 -5.12 -13.54
CA ASP A 127 -19.36 -5.12 -13.54
C ASP A 127 -19.96 -5.49 -12.16
N LEU A 128 -19.19 -5.19 -11.10
CA LEU A 128 -19.62 -5.42 -9.73
C LEU A 128 -20.32 -4.15 -9.18
N PRO A 129 -21.42 -4.29 -8.42
CA PRO A 129 -22.07 -3.14 -7.80
C PRO A 129 -21.08 -2.39 -6.89
N LYS A 130 -20.93 -1.08 -7.14
CA LYS A 130 -20.04 -0.22 -6.37
C LYS A 130 -20.58 -0.02 -4.96
N VAL A 131 -19.73 -0.21 -3.98
CA VAL A 131 -20.05 -0.02 -2.56
C VAL A 131 -19.15 1.06 -1.98
N ASP A 132 -19.76 2.09 -1.39
CA ASP A 132 -19.00 3.17 -0.75
C ASP A 132 -18.27 2.63 0.51
N THR A 133 -17.07 3.10 0.74
CA THR A 133 -16.28 2.73 1.91
C THR A 133 -16.91 3.18 3.23
N ARG A 134 -17.86 4.11 3.19
CA ARG A 134 -18.66 4.55 4.36
C ARG A 134 -19.61 3.47 4.87
N ASP A 135 -20.00 2.55 4.00
CA ASP A 135 -20.93 1.46 4.32
C ASP A 135 -20.22 0.24 4.92
N TRP A 136 -18.87 0.27 4.98
CA TRP A 136 -18.07 -0.83 5.47
C TRP A 136 -18.15 -0.97 7.00
N GLY A 137 -18.11 -2.20 7.49
CA GLY A 137 -18.02 -2.48 8.94
C GLY A 137 -16.66 -2.09 9.52
N GLY A 138 -16.64 -1.76 10.82
CA GLY A 138 -15.45 -1.32 11.50
C GLY A 138 -14.30 -2.33 11.42
N LEU A 139 -14.58 -3.63 11.56
CA LEU A 139 -13.57 -4.69 11.42
C LEU A 139 -13.00 -4.73 10.01
N LEU A 140 -13.84 -4.59 8.99
CA LEU A 140 -13.43 -4.58 7.60
C LEU A 140 -12.47 -3.42 7.31
N ILE A 141 -12.84 -2.21 7.71
CA ILE A 141 -11.99 -1.02 7.57
C ILE A 141 -10.65 -1.22 8.28
N THR A 142 -10.67 -1.72 9.52
CA THR A 142 -9.44 -1.94 10.29
C THR A 142 -8.50 -2.92 9.61
N LEU A 143 -9.02 -4.05 9.10
CA LEU A 143 -8.21 -5.05 8.40
C LEU A 143 -7.65 -4.50 7.08
N VAL A 144 -8.46 -3.80 6.31
CA VAL A 144 -8.00 -3.20 5.04
C VAL A 144 -6.94 -2.13 5.30
N VAL A 145 -7.14 -1.25 6.27
CA VAL A 145 -6.16 -0.22 6.62
C VAL A 145 -4.85 -0.86 7.11
N ALA A 146 -4.93 -1.84 8.02
CA ALA A 146 -3.74 -2.49 8.55
C ALA A 146 -2.96 -3.24 7.47
N THR A 147 -3.62 -4.07 6.66
CA THR A 147 -2.93 -4.85 5.61
C THR A 147 -2.34 -3.96 4.53
N THR A 148 -3.06 -2.95 4.08
CA THR A 148 -2.58 -2.02 3.05
C THR A 148 -1.42 -1.18 3.56
N ALA A 149 -1.50 -0.67 4.80
CA ALA A 149 -0.43 0.09 5.41
C ALA A 149 0.86 -0.73 5.55
N ILE A 150 0.77 -1.99 6.01
CA ILE A 150 1.93 -2.90 6.11
C ILE A 150 2.56 -3.14 4.73
N VAL A 151 1.74 -3.41 3.72
CA VAL A 151 2.23 -3.68 2.35
C VAL A 151 2.95 -2.47 1.75
N VAL A 152 2.41 -1.27 1.95
CA VAL A 152 2.99 -0.04 1.38
C VAL A 152 4.17 0.47 2.21
N SER A 153 4.13 0.36 3.55
CA SER A 153 5.22 0.79 4.42
C SER A 153 6.47 -0.09 4.28
N LEU A 154 6.32 -1.40 3.99
CA LEU A 154 7.43 -2.32 3.88
C LEU A 154 8.47 -1.90 2.83
N PRO A 155 8.15 -1.63 1.56
CA PRO A 155 9.13 -1.18 0.58
C PRO A 155 9.69 0.21 0.91
N LEU A 156 8.88 1.12 1.46
CA LEU A 156 9.36 2.42 1.92
C LEU A 156 10.36 2.28 3.07
N GLY A 157 10.07 1.42 4.04
CA GLY A 157 10.97 1.11 5.15
C GLY A 157 12.29 0.50 4.67
N ILE A 158 12.27 -0.41 3.68
CA ILE A 158 13.48 -0.95 3.07
C ILE A 158 14.31 0.17 2.42
N LEU A 159 13.69 1.07 1.67
CA LEU A 159 14.37 2.21 1.04
C LEU A 159 15.02 3.12 2.08
N LEU A 160 14.30 3.46 3.14
CA LEU A 160 14.82 4.28 4.24
C LEU A 160 15.96 3.58 4.99
N ALA A 161 15.85 2.27 5.22
CA ALA A 161 16.89 1.48 5.85
C ALA A 161 18.17 1.41 5.01
N LEU A 162 18.04 1.28 3.69
CA LEU A 162 19.17 1.36 2.75
C LEU A 162 19.76 2.77 2.73
N GLY A 163 18.92 3.81 2.71
CA GLY A 163 19.34 5.21 2.79
C GLY A 163 20.14 5.51 4.06
N ARG A 164 19.69 5.02 5.22
CA ARG A 164 20.41 5.17 6.50
C ARG A 164 21.80 4.53 6.49
N ARG A 165 22.01 3.47 5.72
CA ARG A 165 23.28 2.76 5.57
C ARG A 165 24.11 3.24 4.38
N SER A 166 23.61 4.19 3.61
CA SER A 166 24.29 4.70 2.42
C SER A 166 25.56 5.49 2.80
N ASN A 167 26.56 5.43 1.94
CA ASN A 167 27.78 6.25 2.02
C ASN A 167 27.54 7.69 1.54
N LEU A 168 26.38 7.99 0.97
CA LEU A 168 25.98 9.33 0.55
C LEU A 168 25.48 10.12 1.76
N PRO A 169 26.15 11.20 2.18
CA PRO A 169 25.77 11.94 3.39
C PRO A 169 24.35 12.50 3.31
N VAL A 170 23.92 12.97 2.14
CA VAL A 170 22.58 13.54 1.94
C VAL A 170 21.53 12.45 2.12
N ALA A 171 21.64 11.30 1.44
CA ALA A 171 20.68 10.20 1.54
C ALA A 171 20.57 9.67 2.97
N ARG A 172 21.72 9.52 3.64
CA ARG A 172 21.78 9.08 5.04
C ARG A 172 21.08 10.05 5.98
N THR A 173 21.40 11.35 5.88
CA THR A 173 20.82 12.38 6.76
C THR A 173 19.32 12.50 6.56
N LEU A 174 18.84 12.57 5.31
CA LEU A 174 17.41 12.64 5.01
C LEU A 174 16.64 11.42 5.53
N SER A 175 17.20 10.22 5.35
CA SER A 175 16.56 8.99 5.86
C SER A 175 16.48 8.98 7.39
N ILE A 176 17.51 9.43 8.08
CA ILE A 176 17.54 9.51 9.54
C ILE A 176 16.50 10.53 10.03
N ILE A 177 16.49 11.74 9.45
CA ILE A 177 15.54 12.80 9.84
C ILE A 177 14.10 12.30 9.65
N PHE A 178 13.80 11.68 8.51
CA PHE A 178 12.47 11.15 8.22
C PHE A 178 12.05 10.10 9.25
N ILE A 179 12.90 9.10 9.52
CA ILE A 179 12.60 8.03 10.48
C ILE A 179 12.37 8.60 11.89
N GLU A 180 13.27 9.47 12.37
CA GLU A 180 13.18 10.01 13.72
C GLU A 180 11.98 10.96 13.88
N PHE A 181 11.64 11.72 12.85
CA PHE A 181 10.46 12.60 12.85
C PHE A 181 9.17 11.78 13.04
N TRP A 182 8.95 10.76 12.21
CA TRP A 182 7.71 9.97 12.28
C TRP A 182 7.62 9.11 13.54
N ARG A 183 8.74 8.63 14.06
CA ARG A 183 8.78 7.93 15.35
C ARG A 183 8.49 8.82 16.56
N GLY A 184 8.76 10.11 16.45
CA GLY A 184 8.49 11.09 17.51
C GLY A 184 7.03 11.56 17.58
N VAL A 185 6.24 11.35 16.51
CA VAL A 185 4.86 11.85 16.43
C VAL A 185 3.87 10.74 16.81
N PRO A 186 2.94 10.94 17.77
CA PRO A 186 1.90 9.96 18.08
C PRO A 186 0.97 9.69 16.89
N LEU A 187 0.59 8.44 16.67
CA LEU A 187 -0.30 8.04 15.56
C LEU A 187 -1.61 8.84 15.54
N ILE A 188 -2.19 9.13 16.70
CA ILE A 188 -3.45 9.89 16.77
C ILE A 188 -3.31 11.30 16.19
N THR A 189 -2.16 11.95 16.40
CA THR A 189 -1.86 13.27 15.84
C THR A 189 -1.73 13.18 14.32
N VAL A 190 -1.06 12.15 13.81
CA VAL A 190 -0.94 11.90 12.36
C VAL A 190 -2.30 11.69 11.71
N LEU A 191 -3.15 10.87 12.32
CA LEU A 191 -4.51 10.62 11.81
C LEU A 191 -5.38 11.88 11.83
N PHE A 192 -5.26 12.70 12.88
CA PHE A 192 -5.96 13.98 12.97
C PHE A 192 -5.48 14.93 11.85
N MET A 193 -4.16 15.06 11.68
CA MET A 193 -3.59 15.87 10.59
C MET A 193 -4.04 15.35 9.21
N ALA A 194 -4.02 14.05 8.99
CA ALA A 194 -4.47 13.46 7.73
C ALA A 194 -5.96 13.70 7.47
N SER A 195 -6.81 13.64 8.49
CA SER A 195 -8.25 13.80 8.33
C SER A 195 -8.70 15.26 8.17
N VAL A 196 -8.05 16.19 8.86
CA VAL A 196 -8.45 17.60 8.92
C VAL A 196 -7.57 18.49 8.05
N MET A 197 -6.24 18.36 8.13
CA MET A 197 -5.33 19.28 7.45
C MET A 197 -5.18 18.97 5.95
N ILE A 198 -5.14 17.70 5.54
CA ILE A 198 -5.00 17.37 4.11
C ILE A 198 -6.12 18.04 3.29
N PRO A 199 -7.42 17.97 3.66
CA PRO A 199 -8.46 18.65 2.91
C PRO A 199 -8.29 20.16 2.82
N LEU A 200 -7.74 20.79 3.85
CA LEU A 200 -7.54 22.26 3.87
C LEU A 200 -6.45 22.73 2.88
N PHE A 201 -5.48 21.86 2.56
CA PHE A 201 -4.42 22.17 1.61
C PHE A 201 -4.75 21.74 0.17
N MET A 202 -5.90 21.09 -0.04
CA MET A 202 -6.31 20.66 -1.37
C MET A 202 -6.97 21.79 -2.16
N PRO A 203 -6.74 21.85 -3.48
CA PRO A 203 -7.49 22.74 -4.35
C PRO A 203 -9.00 22.46 -4.30
N GLU A 204 -9.81 23.48 -4.57
CA GLU A 204 -11.27 23.32 -4.65
C GLU A 204 -11.64 22.23 -5.67
N GLY A 205 -12.52 21.32 -5.28
CA GLY A 205 -12.99 20.20 -6.11
C GLY A 205 -12.21 18.88 -5.94
N VAL A 206 -11.08 18.85 -5.24
CA VAL A 206 -10.33 17.62 -4.94
C VAL A 206 -10.63 17.13 -3.55
N ASN A 207 -11.46 16.08 -3.43
CA ASN A 207 -11.78 15.45 -2.15
C ASN A 207 -11.25 14.01 -2.12
N PHE A 208 -10.30 13.73 -1.25
CA PHE A 208 -9.92 12.36 -0.96
C PHE A 208 -10.92 11.70 0.00
N ALA A 209 -11.30 10.46 -0.30
CA ALA A 209 -12.10 9.65 0.61
C ALA A 209 -11.43 9.58 2.01
N SER A 210 -12.24 9.59 3.07
CA SER A 210 -11.73 9.53 4.45
C SER A 210 -10.83 8.32 4.70
N LEU A 211 -11.15 7.19 4.06
CA LEU A 211 -10.33 5.98 4.11
C LEU A 211 -8.93 6.20 3.52
N LEU A 212 -8.83 6.89 2.36
CA LEU A 212 -7.53 7.15 1.73
C LEU A 212 -6.65 8.06 2.61
N ARG A 213 -7.24 9.05 3.26
CA ARG A 213 -6.53 9.92 4.21
C ARG A 213 -6.00 9.14 5.41
N ALA A 214 -6.81 8.24 5.96
CA ALA A 214 -6.38 7.36 7.04
C ALA A 214 -5.25 6.42 6.58
N LEU A 215 -5.36 5.84 5.39
CA LEU A 215 -4.32 4.99 4.79
C LEU A 215 -2.98 5.72 4.66
N ILE A 216 -2.99 6.94 4.13
CA ILE A 216 -1.77 7.76 4.01
C ILE A 216 -1.16 8.00 5.40
N GLY A 217 -1.96 8.43 6.37
CA GLY A 217 -1.48 8.70 7.73
C GLY A 217 -0.87 7.47 8.41
N VAL A 218 -1.56 6.32 8.36
CA VAL A 218 -1.07 5.07 8.97
C VAL A 218 0.18 4.56 8.27
N THR A 219 0.23 4.63 6.92
CA THR A 219 1.39 4.16 6.15
C THR A 219 2.64 4.97 6.42
N LEU A 220 2.52 6.30 6.58
CA LEU A 220 3.66 7.17 6.87
C LEU A 220 4.17 6.99 8.30
N TRP A 221 3.28 6.63 9.23
CA TRP A 221 3.63 6.44 10.64
C TRP A 221 4.30 5.08 10.91
N GLN A 222 3.95 4.06 10.16
CA GLN A 222 4.39 2.68 10.35
C GLN A 222 5.82 2.43 9.83
#